data_b35b8abd9f10338cb86dac0856ea6a65
#
_entry.id   b35b8abd9f10338cb86dac0856ea6a65
#
_cell.length_a   1.000
_cell.length_b   1.000
_cell.length_c   1.000
_cell.angle_alpha   90.00
_cell.angle_beta   90.00
_cell.angle_gamma   90.00
#
_symmetry.space_group_name_H-M   'P 1'
#
loop_
_entity.id
_entity.type
_entity.pdbx_description
1 polymer ?
#
loop_
_entity_poly.entity_id
_entity_poly.type
_entity_poly.pdbx_seq_one_letter_code
_entity_poly.pdbx_strand_id
1 'polypeptide(L)'
;MVRSIMLLALFLAIKVSAQEVGSFYEKNTALNFNDGRNIAGEIAQPSGFNPNFHIYLCFGQSNMEGNAKVEEQDFMGISPRFLMMAGVDMPNTGRKEGKWYIAVPPLCRAWTGLTPADYFGRTMVDNLPDTITVGVINVAVGGASIDLYDEDKTDSVIANSADWFKGFCKDYDNQPLRRLMELAKKAQQVGVIKGILLHQGCTDNGQKTWPSRVNLIYTRMLNELGLKAEDVPLLVGELLTKVDGGCCYLHNSIIDNIHDYIPTAYPISSLGCPGKPDKLHFTAEGYRIIGKRYAERMLQLLKY
;
A
#
# COMPACT_ATOMS: atom_id res chain seq x y z
N MET A 1 22.43 2.39 -37.26
CA MET A 1 22.67 3.56 -36.41
C MET A 1 21.34 4.10 -35.78
N VAL A 2 20.41 3.22 -35.38
CA VAL A 2 19.05 3.62 -34.87
C VAL A 2 18.70 2.92 -33.55
N ARG A 3 19.56 2.04 -33.00
CA ARG A 3 19.26 1.28 -31.77
C ARG A 3 19.74 1.90 -30.44
N SER A 4 20.50 3.01 -30.50
CA SER A 4 21.09 3.62 -29.28
C SER A 4 20.29 4.81 -28.71
N ILE A 5 19.26 5.30 -29.41
CA ILE A 5 18.53 6.51 -28.98
C ILE A 5 17.31 6.16 -28.09
N MET A 6 16.82 4.93 -28.14
CA MET A 6 15.63 4.53 -27.37
C MET A 6 15.90 4.19 -25.90
N LEU A 7 17.16 3.90 -25.54
CA LEU A 7 17.52 3.60 -24.14
C LEU A 7 17.75 4.86 -23.28
N LEU A 8 18.04 6.00 -23.90
CA LEU A 8 18.32 7.25 -23.17
C LEU A 8 17.05 7.99 -22.72
N ALA A 9 15.95 7.78 -23.41
CA ALA A 9 14.67 8.43 -23.06
C ALA A 9 13.97 7.80 -21.85
N LEU A 10 14.24 6.53 -21.54
CA LEU A 10 13.65 5.85 -20.37
C LEU A 10 14.33 6.22 -19.05
N PHE A 11 15.59 6.65 -19.08
CA PHE A 11 16.32 7.11 -17.89
C PHE A 11 16.05 8.58 -17.52
N LEU A 12 15.48 9.39 -18.42
CA LEU A 12 15.13 10.78 -18.12
C LEU A 12 13.80 10.95 -17.38
N ALA A 13 12.91 9.96 -17.42
CA ALA A 13 11.62 10.02 -16.69
C ALA A 13 11.75 9.67 -15.19
N ILE A 14 12.90 9.13 -14.75
CA ILE A 14 13.13 8.72 -13.35
C ILE A 14 14.03 9.71 -12.58
N LYS A 15 14.46 10.80 -13.21
CA LYS A 15 15.04 11.94 -12.49
C LYS A 15 13.96 12.86 -11.90
N VAL A 16 13.04 12.30 -11.11
CA VAL A 16 12.54 13.05 -9.96
C VAL A 16 13.77 13.19 -9.06
N SER A 17 14.29 14.40 -8.95
CA SER A 17 15.52 14.62 -8.20
C SER A 17 15.32 14.11 -6.78
N ALA A 18 16.36 13.51 -6.19
CA ALA A 18 16.35 13.17 -4.76
C ALA A 18 15.92 14.36 -3.89
N GLN A 19 16.11 15.57 -4.40
CA GLN A 19 15.73 16.83 -3.80
C GLN A 19 14.21 17.08 -3.86
N GLU A 20 13.48 16.63 -4.91
CA GLU A 20 12.00 16.73 -4.97
C GLU A 20 11.32 15.66 -4.12
N VAL A 21 11.89 14.47 -4.05
CA VAL A 21 11.45 13.41 -3.12
C VAL A 21 11.73 13.84 -1.69
N GLY A 22 12.93 14.35 -1.37
CA GLY A 22 13.27 14.90 -0.07
C GLY A 22 12.37 16.07 0.33
N SER A 23 12.08 17.00 -0.58
CA SER A 23 11.20 18.15 -0.29
C SER A 23 9.74 17.75 -0.07
N PHE A 24 9.25 16.69 -0.71
CA PHE A 24 7.92 16.17 -0.45
C PHE A 24 7.84 15.56 0.95
N TYR A 25 8.82 14.77 1.34
CA TYR A 25 8.86 14.12 2.65
C TYR A 25 9.15 15.12 3.79
N GLU A 26 10.04 16.09 3.59
CA GLU A 26 10.26 17.16 4.55
C GLU A 26 9.00 18.02 4.77
N LYS A 27 8.22 18.30 3.71
CA LYS A 27 6.95 19.03 3.83
C LYS A 27 5.87 18.26 4.57
N ASN A 28 5.82 16.91 4.46
CA ASN A 28 4.88 16.09 5.22
C ASN A 28 5.31 15.89 6.68
N THR A 29 6.60 15.80 6.98
CA THR A 29 7.12 15.80 8.35
C THR A 29 6.94 17.14 9.05
N ALA A 30 6.90 18.24 8.28
CA ALA A 30 6.58 19.60 8.76
C ALA A 30 5.07 19.87 8.92
N LEU A 31 4.18 18.90 8.71
CA LEU A 31 2.82 18.96 9.21
C LEU A 31 2.91 18.93 10.75
N ASN A 32 3.14 20.11 11.31
CA ASN A 32 3.08 20.35 12.74
C ASN A 32 1.63 20.09 13.20
N PHE A 33 1.38 18.89 13.63
CA PHE A 33 0.14 18.47 14.26
C PHE A 33 0.05 19.01 15.72
N ASN A 34 0.62 20.17 16.00
CA ASN A 34 0.55 20.85 17.28
C ASN A 34 -0.82 21.52 17.54
N ASP A 35 -1.85 21.13 16.79
CA ASP A 35 -3.21 21.67 16.97
C ASP A 35 -4.07 20.88 17.99
N GLY A 36 -3.45 20.00 18.77
CA GLY A 36 -4.12 19.23 19.84
C GLY A 36 -4.92 18.03 19.35
N ARG A 37 -4.92 17.72 18.04
CA ARG A 37 -5.52 16.49 17.53
C ARG A 37 -4.73 15.28 18.02
N ASN A 38 -5.40 14.24 18.49
CA ASN A 38 -4.76 12.98 18.85
C ASN A 38 -4.46 12.17 17.57
N ILE A 39 -3.32 12.46 16.95
CA ILE A 39 -2.89 11.85 15.69
C ILE A 39 -2.33 10.44 15.90
N ALA A 40 -1.92 10.11 17.12
CA ALA A 40 -1.58 8.72 17.43
C ALA A 40 -2.77 7.80 17.16
N GLY A 41 -3.98 8.35 17.22
CA GLY A 41 -5.17 7.55 17.43
C GLY A 41 -5.18 6.95 18.85
N GLU A 42 -6.33 6.55 19.33
CA GLU A 42 -6.39 5.78 20.58
C GLU A 42 -5.74 4.41 20.34
N ILE A 43 -5.02 3.93 21.37
CA ILE A 43 -4.50 2.56 21.36
C ILE A 43 -5.69 1.61 21.44
N ALA A 44 -5.91 0.83 20.41
CA ALA A 44 -7.01 -0.11 20.30
C ALA A 44 -6.47 -1.55 20.33
N GLN A 45 -5.83 -1.95 21.45
CA GLN A 45 -5.27 -3.30 21.54
C GLN A 45 -6.39 -4.34 21.71
N PRO A 46 -6.57 -5.26 20.75
CA PRO A 46 -7.50 -6.38 20.93
C PRO A 46 -7.10 -7.23 22.14
N SER A 47 -8.10 -7.63 22.94
CA SER A 47 -7.89 -8.42 24.16
C SER A 47 -7.90 -9.94 23.97
N GLY A 48 -7.93 -10.41 22.73
CA GLY A 48 -7.97 -11.83 22.36
C GLY A 48 -8.40 -12.03 20.91
N PHE A 49 -8.50 -13.29 20.48
CA PHE A 49 -8.93 -13.63 19.13
C PHE A 49 -10.42 -13.31 18.91
N ASN A 50 -10.70 -12.57 17.85
CA ASN A 50 -12.05 -12.24 17.43
C ASN A 50 -12.22 -12.57 15.92
N PRO A 51 -13.09 -13.54 15.56
CA PRO A 51 -13.32 -13.91 14.15
C PRO A 51 -13.96 -12.77 13.34
N ASN A 52 -14.57 -11.78 14.02
CA ASN A 52 -15.13 -10.59 13.41
C ASN A 52 -14.12 -9.45 13.28
N PHE A 53 -12.86 -9.66 13.64
CA PHE A 53 -11.80 -8.72 13.33
C PHE A 53 -11.16 -9.11 12.00
N HIS A 54 -11.59 -8.45 10.91
CA HIS A 54 -11.14 -8.69 9.55
C HIS A 54 -9.88 -7.87 9.26
N ILE A 55 -8.78 -8.52 8.92
CA ILE A 55 -7.46 -7.91 8.74
C ILE A 55 -7.06 -7.98 7.27
N TYR A 56 -6.51 -6.89 6.75
CA TYR A 56 -6.06 -6.76 5.37
C TYR A 56 -4.60 -6.34 5.33
N LEU A 57 -3.80 -7.06 4.54
CA LEU A 57 -2.39 -6.76 4.35
C LEU A 57 -2.23 -5.86 3.12
N CYS A 58 -1.47 -4.79 3.25
CA CYS A 58 -1.24 -3.84 2.16
C CYS A 58 0.25 -3.75 1.87
N PHE A 59 0.65 -3.92 0.60
CA PHE A 59 2.04 -3.77 0.19
C PHE A 59 2.15 -3.19 -1.22
N GLY A 60 3.31 -2.70 -1.58
CA GLY A 60 3.55 -2.12 -2.90
C GLY A 60 4.55 -0.98 -2.89
N GLN A 61 4.38 -0.02 -3.79
CA GLN A 61 5.26 1.13 -3.90
C GLN A 61 4.59 2.43 -3.42
N SER A 62 5.09 3.58 -3.83
CA SER A 62 4.64 4.90 -3.37
C SER A 62 3.12 5.12 -3.40
N ASN A 63 2.41 4.53 -4.35
CA ASN A 63 0.94 4.62 -4.42
C ASN A 63 0.23 3.78 -3.34
N MET A 64 0.87 2.77 -2.75
CA MET A 64 0.36 2.09 -1.56
C MET A 64 0.93 2.72 -0.28
N GLU A 65 2.16 3.20 -0.33
CA GLU A 65 2.81 3.89 0.79
C GLU A 65 2.05 5.16 1.23
N GLY A 66 1.53 5.90 0.25
CA GLY A 66 0.79 7.15 0.46
C GLY A 66 1.60 8.38 0.05
N ASN A 67 1.27 8.93 -1.13
CA ASN A 67 2.02 10.04 -1.73
C ASN A 67 1.22 11.35 -1.85
N ALA A 68 -0.03 11.41 -1.44
CA ALA A 68 -0.79 12.66 -1.43
C ALA A 68 -0.84 13.26 -0.02
N LYS A 69 -0.91 14.60 0.03
CA LYS A 69 -1.11 15.30 1.29
C LYS A 69 -2.43 14.83 1.93
N VAL A 70 -2.38 14.52 3.22
CA VAL A 70 -3.58 14.28 4.02
C VAL A 70 -4.30 15.62 4.22
N GLU A 71 -5.57 15.69 3.91
CA GLU A 71 -6.41 16.88 4.03
C GLU A 71 -7.25 16.81 5.31
N GLU A 72 -7.85 17.93 5.72
CA GLU A 72 -8.60 18.01 6.96
C GLU A 72 -9.75 16.97 7.04
N GLN A 73 -10.45 16.77 5.93
CA GLN A 73 -11.52 15.77 5.85
C GLN A 73 -11.03 14.34 6.12
N ASP A 74 -9.77 14.03 5.87
CA ASP A 74 -9.20 12.70 6.07
C ASP A 74 -8.93 12.40 7.56
N PHE A 75 -8.92 13.42 8.42
CA PHE A 75 -8.81 13.27 9.87
C PHE A 75 -10.18 13.13 10.56
N MET A 76 -11.28 13.32 9.82
CA MET A 76 -12.64 13.32 10.39
C MET A 76 -13.39 12.03 10.08
N GLY A 77 -14.39 11.70 10.91
CA GLY A 77 -15.30 10.60 10.65
C GLY A 77 -14.68 9.21 10.65
N ILE A 78 -13.54 9.03 11.32
CA ILE A 78 -12.89 7.73 11.39
C ILE A 78 -13.63 6.87 12.42
N SER A 79 -14.18 5.75 11.95
CA SER A 79 -14.86 4.79 12.82
C SER A 79 -13.89 4.16 13.84
N PRO A 80 -14.27 4.00 15.11
CA PRO A 80 -13.48 3.23 16.08
C PRO A 80 -13.33 1.75 15.70
N ARG A 81 -14.13 1.26 14.74
CA ARG A 81 -14.00 -0.09 14.16
C ARG A 81 -12.97 -0.18 13.06
N PHE A 82 -12.39 0.95 12.62
CA PHE A 82 -11.31 0.95 11.63
C PHE A 82 -9.97 1.14 12.31
N LEU A 83 -9.13 0.11 12.28
CA LEU A 83 -7.84 0.05 12.94
C LEU A 83 -6.69 -0.03 11.94
N MET A 84 -5.51 0.46 12.36
CA MET A 84 -4.25 0.20 11.67
C MET A 84 -3.25 -0.40 12.65
N MET A 85 -2.42 -1.34 12.19
CA MET A 85 -1.23 -1.75 12.94
C MET A 85 -0.03 -0.98 12.39
N ALA A 86 0.71 -0.33 13.28
CA ALA A 86 1.92 0.39 12.87
C ALA A 86 2.99 -0.59 12.37
N GLY A 87 3.45 -0.39 11.14
CA GLY A 87 4.47 -1.21 10.50
C GLY A 87 5.89 -0.92 10.99
N VAL A 88 6.08 0.26 11.59
CA VAL A 88 7.31 0.78 12.17
C VAL A 88 6.98 1.69 13.35
N ASP A 89 7.98 2.04 14.16
CA ASP A 89 7.87 3.13 15.11
C ASP A 89 7.63 4.46 14.39
N MET A 90 6.64 5.22 14.83
CA MET A 90 6.28 6.52 14.27
C MET A 90 6.43 7.60 15.36
N PRO A 91 7.63 8.14 15.58
CA PRO A 91 7.92 9.03 16.73
C PRO A 91 6.99 10.25 16.79
N ASN A 92 6.72 10.87 15.63
CA ASN A 92 5.89 12.09 15.54
C ASN A 92 4.42 11.86 15.87
N THR A 93 3.96 10.61 15.84
CA THR A 93 2.58 10.21 16.16
C THR A 93 2.50 9.42 17.47
N GLY A 94 3.62 9.08 18.09
CA GLY A 94 3.68 8.24 19.29
C GLY A 94 3.35 6.76 19.04
N ARG A 95 3.14 6.35 17.78
CA ARG A 95 2.80 4.96 17.43
C ARG A 95 4.01 4.06 17.52
N LYS A 96 3.80 2.85 18.02
CA LYS A 96 4.82 1.81 18.17
C LYS A 96 4.55 0.65 17.23
N GLU A 97 5.60 0.13 16.62
CA GLU A 97 5.55 -1.03 15.73
C GLU A 97 4.75 -2.18 16.35
N GLY A 98 3.93 -2.80 15.53
CA GLY A 98 3.13 -3.96 15.90
C GLY A 98 2.05 -3.68 16.94
N LYS A 99 1.67 -2.42 17.17
CA LYS A 99 0.54 -2.02 17.99
C LYS A 99 -0.61 -1.50 17.13
N TRP A 100 -1.83 -1.76 17.57
CA TRP A 100 -3.05 -1.32 16.91
C TRP A 100 -3.49 0.07 17.39
N TYR A 101 -3.97 0.88 16.48
CA TYR A 101 -4.46 2.23 16.70
C TYR A 101 -5.73 2.46 15.88
N ILE A 102 -6.60 3.39 16.28
CA ILE A 102 -7.60 3.92 15.36
C ILE A 102 -6.87 4.44 14.11
N ALA A 103 -7.39 4.11 12.93
CA ALA A 103 -6.70 4.33 11.65
C ALA A 103 -6.74 5.79 11.20
N VAL A 104 -6.18 6.69 12.00
CA VAL A 104 -5.96 8.09 11.64
C VAL A 104 -4.75 8.16 10.70
N PRO A 105 -4.83 8.79 9.51
CA PRO A 105 -3.66 8.90 8.63
C PRO A 105 -2.49 9.66 9.30
N PRO A 106 -1.25 9.35 8.92
CA PRO A 106 -0.80 8.42 7.89
C PRO A 106 -0.84 6.95 8.35
N LEU A 107 -1.08 6.02 7.42
CA LEU A 107 -1.25 4.60 7.74
C LEU A 107 -0.03 3.72 7.42
N CYS A 108 1.02 4.27 6.82
CA CYS A 108 2.22 3.51 6.46
C CYS A 108 3.41 3.89 7.36
N ARG A 109 3.94 5.10 7.19
CA ARG A 109 5.04 5.67 8.00
C ARG A 109 4.72 7.11 8.39
N ALA A 110 5.37 7.63 9.41
CA ALA A 110 5.05 8.94 9.99
C ALA A 110 5.11 10.12 9.00
N TRP A 111 5.93 10.00 7.96
CA TRP A 111 6.15 11.03 6.95
C TRP A 111 5.40 10.78 5.62
N THR A 112 4.66 9.67 5.51
CA THR A 112 3.86 9.36 4.31
C THR A 112 2.54 10.13 4.31
N GLY A 113 1.86 10.11 3.18
CA GLY A 113 0.59 10.81 3.00
C GLY A 113 -0.62 9.87 2.98
N LEU A 114 -1.68 10.31 2.29
CA LEU A 114 -2.89 9.54 2.09
C LEU A 114 -2.62 8.32 1.21
N THR A 115 -3.16 7.18 1.58
CA THR A 115 -3.01 5.87 0.92
C THR A 115 -4.38 5.29 0.54
N PRO A 116 -4.47 4.41 -0.46
CA PRO A 116 -5.73 3.71 -0.76
C PRO A 116 -6.29 2.95 0.44
N ALA A 117 -5.43 2.43 1.32
CA ALA A 117 -5.82 1.68 2.51
C ALA A 117 -6.72 2.47 3.47
N ASP A 118 -6.62 3.81 3.47
CA ASP A 118 -7.45 4.68 4.31
C ASP A 118 -8.93 4.56 3.91
N TYR A 119 -9.23 4.93 2.66
CA TYR A 119 -10.62 4.88 2.18
C TYR A 119 -11.12 3.47 1.87
N PHE A 120 -10.22 2.50 1.72
CA PHE A 120 -10.58 1.10 1.79
C PHE A 120 -11.19 0.75 3.15
N GLY A 121 -10.49 0.99 4.23
CA GLY A 121 -10.96 0.61 5.56
C GLY A 121 -12.20 1.37 6.00
N ARG A 122 -12.31 2.68 5.70
CA ARG A 122 -13.51 3.49 5.96
C ARG A 122 -14.72 2.90 5.23
N THR A 123 -14.60 2.65 3.93
CA THR A 123 -15.69 2.10 3.12
C THR A 123 -16.08 0.70 3.59
N MET A 124 -15.10 -0.12 4.00
CA MET A 124 -15.39 -1.43 4.56
C MET A 124 -16.25 -1.34 5.82
N VAL A 125 -15.86 -0.51 6.81
CA VAL A 125 -16.64 -0.40 8.07
C VAL A 125 -18.01 0.23 7.88
N ASP A 126 -18.17 1.10 6.87
CA ASP A 126 -19.45 1.73 6.56
C ASP A 126 -20.45 0.75 5.93
N ASN A 127 -19.98 -0.35 5.34
CA ASN A 127 -20.81 -1.33 4.62
C ASN A 127 -20.82 -2.74 5.26
N LEU A 128 -20.04 -2.95 6.31
CA LEU A 128 -20.02 -4.20 7.08
C LEU A 128 -20.88 -4.08 8.34
N PRO A 129 -21.46 -5.19 8.82
CA PRO A 129 -22.19 -5.22 10.09
C PRO A 129 -21.38 -4.58 11.22
N ASP A 130 -22.07 -3.92 12.17
CA ASP A 130 -21.45 -3.20 13.30
C ASP A 130 -20.61 -4.10 14.22
N THR A 131 -20.80 -5.40 14.15
CA THR A 131 -20.02 -6.39 14.89
C THR A 131 -18.63 -6.63 14.28
N ILE A 132 -18.39 -6.17 13.02
CA ILE A 132 -17.11 -6.38 12.32
C ILE A 132 -16.20 -5.19 12.52
N THR A 133 -14.99 -5.48 12.95
CA THR A 133 -13.85 -4.55 13.00
C THR A 133 -12.96 -4.79 11.80
N VAL A 134 -12.43 -3.74 11.21
CA VAL A 134 -11.51 -3.79 10.06
C VAL A 134 -10.14 -3.30 10.48
N GLY A 135 -9.10 -4.07 10.19
CA GLY A 135 -7.71 -3.69 10.43
C GLY A 135 -6.89 -3.69 9.14
N VAL A 136 -6.00 -2.73 8.98
CA VAL A 136 -5.02 -2.70 7.89
C VAL A 136 -3.60 -2.73 8.44
N ILE A 137 -2.70 -3.42 7.72
CA ILE A 137 -1.26 -3.42 7.97
C ILE A 137 -0.61 -2.99 6.66
N ASN A 138 -0.02 -1.81 6.62
CA ASN A 138 0.56 -1.25 5.40
C ASN A 138 2.08 -1.20 5.49
N VAL A 139 2.74 -2.05 4.70
CA VAL A 139 4.20 -2.08 4.53
C VAL A 139 4.51 -1.88 3.05
N ALA A 140 4.76 -0.64 2.68
CA ALA A 140 5.07 -0.26 1.30
C ALA A 140 6.32 0.63 1.25
N VAL A 141 7.04 0.59 0.11
CA VAL A 141 8.30 1.31 -0.08
C VAL A 141 8.24 2.10 -1.38
N GLY A 142 8.34 3.42 -1.31
CA GLY A 142 8.38 4.30 -2.47
C GLY A 142 9.50 3.89 -3.43
N GLY A 143 9.17 3.79 -4.74
CA GLY A 143 10.14 3.37 -5.77
C GLY A 143 10.40 1.86 -5.85
N ALA A 144 9.79 1.03 -5.02
CA ALA A 144 10.00 -0.41 -5.03
C ALA A 144 9.64 -1.06 -6.37
N SER A 145 10.53 -1.91 -6.87
CA SER A 145 10.17 -2.97 -7.82
C SER A 145 9.48 -4.11 -7.07
N ILE A 146 8.76 -4.96 -7.79
CA ILE A 146 8.15 -6.15 -7.18
C ILE A 146 9.20 -7.10 -6.57
N ASP A 147 10.41 -7.12 -7.12
CA ASP A 147 11.53 -7.93 -6.63
C ASP A 147 12.02 -7.51 -5.23
N LEU A 148 11.67 -6.32 -4.74
CA LEU A 148 11.93 -5.94 -3.34
C LEU A 148 11.19 -6.85 -2.35
N TYR A 149 10.06 -7.40 -2.76
CA TYR A 149 9.23 -8.31 -1.96
C TYR A 149 9.52 -9.80 -2.23
N ASP A 150 10.54 -10.10 -3.03
CA ASP A 150 11.07 -11.46 -3.18
C ASP A 150 12.29 -11.61 -2.27
N GLU A 151 12.17 -12.36 -1.17
CA GLU A 151 13.24 -12.51 -0.16
C GLU A 151 14.56 -13.00 -0.76
N ASP A 152 14.51 -13.75 -1.88
CA ASP A 152 15.72 -14.22 -2.57
C ASP A 152 16.41 -13.08 -3.35
N LYS A 153 15.75 -11.92 -3.54
CA LYS A 153 16.27 -10.80 -4.33
C LYS A 153 16.40 -9.50 -3.55
N THR A 154 15.71 -9.38 -2.41
CA THR A 154 15.62 -8.15 -1.61
C THR A 154 16.98 -7.50 -1.41
N ASP A 155 17.97 -8.26 -0.93
CA ASP A 155 19.32 -7.74 -0.65
C ASP A 155 20.00 -7.19 -1.92
N SER A 156 19.86 -7.90 -3.05
CA SER A 156 20.42 -7.47 -4.34
C SER A 156 19.73 -6.21 -4.86
N VAL A 157 18.40 -6.11 -4.72
CA VAL A 157 17.64 -4.91 -5.11
C VAL A 157 18.11 -3.72 -4.30
N ILE A 158 18.24 -3.85 -2.99
CA ILE A 158 18.67 -2.78 -2.10
C ILE A 158 20.12 -2.37 -2.39
N ALA A 159 21.03 -3.34 -2.52
CA ALA A 159 22.45 -3.07 -2.75
C ALA A 159 22.69 -2.24 -4.03
N ASN A 160 21.91 -2.52 -5.08
CA ASN A 160 22.01 -1.86 -6.39
C ASN A 160 21.15 -0.59 -6.51
N SER A 161 20.48 -0.17 -5.45
CA SER A 161 19.58 1.00 -5.46
C SER A 161 20.30 2.27 -4.98
N ALA A 162 19.69 3.43 -5.25
CA ALA A 162 20.16 4.71 -4.77
C ALA A 162 20.03 4.83 -3.23
N ASP A 163 20.83 5.72 -2.63
CA ASP A 163 20.91 5.83 -1.16
C ASP A 163 19.58 6.25 -0.50
N TRP A 164 18.78 7.08 -1.18
CA TRP A 164 17.45 7.45 -0.67
C TRP A 164 16.53 6.22 -0.55
N PHE A 165 16.59 5.29 -1.51
CA PHE A 165 15.80 4.06 -1.49
C PHE A 165 16.30 3.11 -0.38
N LYS A 166 17.63 2.99 -0.22
CA LYS A 166 18.22 2.25 0.89
C LYS A 166 17.76 2.82 2.24
N GLY A 167 17.65 4.16 2.33
CA GLY A 167 17.10 4.83 3.50
C GLY A 167 15.68 4.40 3.82
N PHE A 168 14.82 4.29 2.82
CA PHE A 168 13.44 3.83 3.01
C PHE A 168 13.34 2.36 3.42
N CYS A 169 14.21 1.51 2.89
CA CYS A 169 14.22 0.09 3.25
C CYS A 169 14.69 -0.14 4.70
N LYS A 170 15.56 0.73 5.23
CA LYS A 170 16.03 0.66 6.63
C LYS A 170 14.91 0.74 7.66
N ASP A 171 13.83 1.45 7.37
CA ASP A 171 12.67 1.51 8.27
C ASP A 171 12.05 0.13 8.51
N TYR A 172 12.28 -0.81 7.59
CA TYR A 172 11.83 -2.20 7.66
C TYR A 172 13.00 -3.20 7.82
N ASP A 173 14.11 -2.78 8.43
CA ASP A 173 15.34 -3.58 8.61
C ASP A 173 15.86 -4.17 7.29
N ASN A 174 15.65 -3.48 6.18
CA ASN A 174 15.92 -3.90 4.80
C ASN A 174 15.16 -5.17 4.36
N GLN A 175 14.10 -5.55 5.04
CA GLN A 175 13.31 -6.77 4.78
C GLN A 175 11.79 -6.46 4.83
N PRO A 176 11.25 -5.66 3.89
CA PRO A 176 9.86 -5.19 3.98
C PRO A 176 8.83 -6.33 3.94
N LEU A 177 9.04 -7.38 3.12
CA LEU A 177 8.13 -8.52 3.13
C LEU A 177 8.16 -9.24 4.47
N ARG A 178 9.34 -9.53 5.00
CA ARG A 178 9.48 -10.18 6.31
C ARG A 178 8.80 -9.37 7.41
N ARG A 179 8.98 -8.04 7.42
CA ARG A 179 8.27 -7.15 8.34
C ARG A 179 6.75 -7.33 8.22
N LEU A 180 6.19 -7.31 7.01
CA LEU A 180 4.76 -7.54 6.80
C LEU A 180 4.31 -8.91 7.33
N MET A 181 5.11 -9.96 7.11
CA MET A 181 4.80 -11.32 7.54
C MET A 181 4.83 -11.48 9.06
N GLU A 182 5.80 -10.88 9.74
CA GLU A 182 5.88 -10.86 11.21
C GLU A 182 4.67 -10.16 11.84
N LEU A 183 4.28 -9.01 11.29
CA LEU A 183 3.09 -8.28 11.72
C LEU A 183 1.81 -9.07 11.42
N ALA A 184 1.73 -9.74 10.27
CA ALA A 184 0.60 -10.58 9.90
C ALA A 184 0.41 -11.76 10.86
N LYS A 185 1.49 -12.46 11.22
CA LYS A 185 1.46 -13.55 12.23
C LYS A 185 0.99 -13.03 13.60
N LYS A 186 1.44 -11.85 13.99
CA LYS A 186 0.98 -11.20 15.22
C LYS A 186 -0.51 -10.85 15.13
N ALA A 187 -0.96 -10.37 13.98
CA ALA A 187 -2.36 -10.02 13.74
C ALA A 187 -3.29 -11.24 13.73
N GLN A 188 -2.83 -12.39 13.24
CA GLN A 188 -3.59 -13.65 13.28
C GLN A 188 -3.90 -14.13 14.73
N GLN A 189 -3.18 -13.65 15.72
CA GLN A 189 -3.46 -13.98 17.13
C GLN A 189 -4.74 -13.28 17.64
N VAL A 190 -5.18 -12.22 16.96
CA VAL A 190 -6.30 -11.39 17.41
C VAL A 190 -7.43 -11.29 16.39
N GLY A 191 -7.22 -11.67 15.12
CA GLY A 191 -8.22 -11.57 14.07
C GLY A 191 -7.94 -12.49 12.88
N VAL A 192 -8.69 -12.32 11.81
CA VAL A 192 -8.65 -13.16 10.60
C VAL A 192 -8.18 -12.32 9.42
N ILE A 193 -7.12 -12.76 8.73
CA ILE A 193 -6.69 -12.13 7.48
C ILE A 193 -7.71 -12.49 6.39
N LYS A 194 -8.29 -11.46 5.75
CA LYS A 194 -9.39 -11.58 4.79
C LYS A 194 -9.04 -11.14 3.38
N GLY A 195 -7.87 -10.55 3.18
CA GLY A 195 -7.44 -10.12 1.85
C GLY A 195 -6.09 -9.43 1.86
N ILE A 196 -5.53 -9.29 0.67
CA ILE A 196 -4.27 -8.60 0.43
C ILE A 196 -4.48 -7.53 -0.63
N LEU A 197 -3.97 -6.32 -0.41
CA LEU A 197 -4.01 -5.19 -1.32
C LEU A 197 -2.61 -4.91 -1.85
N LEU A 198 -2.44 -4.96 -3.16
CA LEU A 198 -1.21 -4.62 -3.85
C LEU A 198 -1.41 -3.37 -4.73
N HIS A 199 -0.54 -2.38 -4.58
CA HIS A 199 -0.47 -1.26 -5.52
C HIS A 199 0.98 -1.01 -5.92
N GLN A 200 1.41 -1.65 -7.02
CA GLN A 200 2.78 -1.62 -7.51
C GLN A 200 2.80 -1.82 -9.04
N GLY A 201 3.82 -1.33 -9.72
CA GLY A 201 4.00 -1.54 -11.16
C GLY A 201 4.72 -0.40 -11.88
N CYS A 202 4.78 0.82 -11.35
CA CYS A 202 5.46 1.93 -12.03
C CYS A 202 6.95 1.64 -12.26
N THR A 203 7.63 1.05 -11.30
CA THR A 203 9.05 0.66 -11.42
C THR A 203 9.23 -0.53 -12.37
N ASP A 204 8.21 -1.39 -12.46
CA ASP A 204 8.19 -2.56 -13.34
C ASP A 204 7.41 -2.33 -14.66
N ASN A 205 7.19 -1.06 -15.04
CA ASN A 205 6.33 -0.69 -16.16
C ASN A 205 6.61 -1.50 -17.42
N GLY A 206 5.60 -2.20 -17.91
CA GLY A 206 5.66 -3.02 -19.12
C GLY A 206 6.38 -4.37 -18.98
N GLN A 207 6.80 -4.77 -17.79
CA GLN A 207 7.50 -6.05 -17.57
C GLN A 207 6.51 -7.22 -17.57
N LYS A 208 6.50 -7.99 -18.61
CA LYS A 208 5.57 -9.15 -18.80
C LYS A 208 5.76 -10.27 -17.78
N THR A 209 6.90 -10.36 -17.10
CA THR A 209 7.16 -11.35 -16.05
C THR A 209 6.61 -10.92 -14.67
N TRP A 210 6.12 -9.70 -14.57
CA TRP A 210 5.61 -9.14 -13.32
C TRP A 210 4.51 -10.00 -12.67
N PRO A 211 3.47 -10.51 -13.38
CA PRO A 211 2.42 -11.32 -12.77
C PRO A 211 2.94 -12.62 -12.15
N SER A 212 3.91 -13.27 -12.80
CA SER A 212 4.52 -14.50 -12.25
C SER A 212 5.31 -14.21 -10.97
N ARG A 213 5.96 -13.04 -10.87
CA ARG A 213 6.67 -12.61 -9.65
C ARG A 213 5.68 -12.27 -8.54
N VAL A 214 4.58 -11.60 -8.86
CA VAL A 214 3.50 -11.37 -7.90
C VAL A 214 2.93 -12.68 -7.38
N ASN A 215 2.70 -13.66 -8.27
CA ASN A 215 2.21 -14.98 -7.88
C ASN A 215 3.16 -15.71 -6.92
N LEU A 216 4.46 -15.64 -7.18
CA LEU A 216 5.48 -16.22 -6.29
C LEU A 216 5.39 -15.62 -4.87
N ILE A 217 5.35 -14.29 -4.78
CA ILE A 217 5.29 -13.57 -3.50
C ILE A 217 3.96 -13.88 -2.78
N TYR A 218 2.84 -13.78 -3.47
CA TYR A 218 1.52 -14.06 -2.91
C TYR A 218 1.43 -15.51 -2.40
N THR A 219 1.91 -16.47 -3.17
CA THR A 219 1.94 -17.89 -2.76
C THR A 219 2.81 -18.10 -1.52
N ARG A 220 3.98 -17.45 -1.44
CA ARG A 220 4.83 -17.50 -0.23
C ARG A 220 4.10 -16.94 0.99
N MET A 221 3.44 -15.77 0.84
CA MET A 221 2.67 -15.16 1.93
C MET A 221 1.59 -16.12 2.43
N LEU A 222 0.81 -16.71 1.53
CA LEU A 222 -0.26 -17.64 1.90
C LEU A 222 0.29 -18.89 2.62
N ASN A 223 1.34 -19.50 2.08
CA ASN A 223 1.94 -20.70 2.66
C ASN A 223 2.50 -20.43 4.06
N GLU A 224 3.21 -19.33 4.24
CA GLU A 224 3.83 -18.96 5.51
C GLU A 224 2.79 -18.61 6.60
N LEU A 225 1.65 -18.05 6.20
CA LEU A 225 0.54 -17.71 7.10
C LEU A 225 -0.49 -18.84 7.26
N GLY A 226 -0.31 -19.95 6.55
CA GLY A 226 -1.26 -21.08 6.58
C GLY A 226 -2.64 -20.72 6.02
N LEU A 227 -2.68 -19.83 5.01
CA LEU A 227 -3.91 -19.29 4.42
C LEU A 227 -4.21 -19.95 3.07
N LYS A 228 -5.49 -19.95 2.69
CA LYS A 228 -5.95 -20.41 1.37
C LYS A 228 -6.28 -19.23 0.48
N ALA A 229 -5.94 -19.34 -0.80
CA ALA A 229 -6.16 -18.26 -1.77
C ALA A 229 -7.64 -17.87 -1.90
N GLU A 230 -8.55 -18.85 -1.78
CA GLU A 230 -9.99 -18.64 -1.86
C GLU A 230 -10.53 -17.76 -0.70
N ASP A 231 -9.88 -17.84 0.47
CA ASP A 231 -10.26 -17.10 1.68
C ASP A 231 -9.60 -15.72 1.78
N VAL A 232 -8.52 -15.49 1.00
CA VAL A 232 -7.68 -14.29 1.09
C VAL A 232 -7.34 -13.76 -0.32
N PRO A 233 -8.34 -13.23 -1.05
CA PRO A 233 -8.12 -12.71 -2.39
C PRO A 233 -7.07 -11.60 -2.43
N LEU A 234 -6.39 -11.48 -3.57
CA LEU A 234 -5.44 -10.41 -3.88
C LEU A 234 -6.13 -9.33 -4.71
N LEU A 235 -6.19 -8.11 -4.21
CA LEU A 235 -6.68 -6.95 -4.96
C LEU A 235 -5.49 -6.15 -5.50
N VAL A 236 -5.47 -5.90 -6.80
CA VAL A 236 -4.33 -5.27 -7.49
C VAL A 236 -4.77 -3.98 -8.17
N GLY A 237 -4.28 -2.84 -7.69
CA GLY A 237 -4.66 -1.55 -8.24
C GLY A 237 -3.93 -1.22 -9.53
N GLU A 238 -4.69 -0.76 -10.52
CA GLU A 238 -4.14 -0.14 -11.72
C GLU A 238 -3.37 1.14 -11.38
N LEU A 239 -2.34 1.41 -12.16
CA LEU A 239 -1.62 2.68 -12.17
C LEU A 239 -2.46 3.75 -12.86
N LEU A 240 -2.10 5.03 -12.71
CA LEU A 240 -2.78 6.12 -13.42
C LEU A 240 -2.96 5.77 -14.89
N THR A 241 -4.19 5.92 -15.39
CA THR A 241 -4.49 5.64 -16.79
C THR A 241 -3.89 6.68 -17.72
N LYS A 242 -3.80 6.36 -19.02
CA LYS A 242 -3.34 7.32 -20.02
C LYS A 242 -4.23 8.56 -20.08
N VAL A 243 -5.53 8.41 -19.96
CA VAL A 243 -6.49 9.54 -20.03
C VAL A 243 -6.40 10.42 -18.78
N ASP A 244 -5.99 9.86 -17.64
CA ASP A 244 -5.75 10.59 -16.39
C ASP A 244 -4.31 11.11 -16.29
N GLY A 245 -3.54 11.02 -17.38
CA GLY A 245 -2.18 11.58 -17.52
C GLY A 245 -1.05 10.67 -17.05
N GLY A 246 -1.31 9.41 -16.74
CA GLY A 246 -0.31 8.47 -16.22
C GLY A 246 0.79 8.14 -17.25
N CYS A 247 2.04 8.07 -16.79
CA CYS A 247 3.18 7.68 -17.65
C CYS A 247 3.44 6.17 -17.64
N CYS A 248 2.94 5.45 -16.65
CA CYS A 248 3.13 4.01 -16.50
C CYS A 248 1.89 3.19 -16.94
N TYR A 249 0.93 3.80 -17.63
CA TYR A 249 -0.34 3.20 -18.01
C TYR A 249 -0.24 1.90 -18.82
N LEU A 250 0.89 1.66 -19.51
CA LEU A 250 1.10 0.42 -20.26
C LEU A 250 1.10 -0.82 -19.36
N HIS A 251 1.41 -0.65 -18.09
CA HIS A 251 1.40 -1.74 -17.12
C HIS A 251 -0.02 -2.20 -16.75
N ASN A 252 -1.03 -1.35 -16.94
CA ASN A 252 -2.41 -1.68 -16.60
C ASN A 252 -2.92 -2.88 -17.40
N SER A 253 -2.54 -3.01 -18.68
CA SER A 253 -2.88 -4.20 -19.46
C SER A 253 -2.28 -5.51 -18.90
N ILE A 254 -1.21 -5.42 -18.11
CA ILE A 254 -0.60 -6.56 -17.40
C ILE A 254 -1.39 -6.84 -16.11
N ILE A 255 -1.78 -5.78 -15.40
CA ILE A 255 -2.60 -5.87 -14.18
C ILE A 255 -3.98 -6.45 -14.52
N ASP A 256 -4.61 -6.00 -15.61
CA ASP A 256 -5.94 -6.46 -16.04
C ASP A 256 -6.02 -7.97 -16.28
N ASN A 257 -4.89 -8.56 -16.68
CA ASN A 257 -4.78 -9.99 -16.93
C ASN A 257 -4.17 -10.78 -15.75
N ILE A 258 -4.11 -10.21 -14.56
CA ILE A 258 -3.48 -10.85 -13.38
C ILE A 258 -4.17 -12.17 -12.99
N HIS A 259 -5.48 -12.29 -13.22
CA HIS A 259 -6.26 -13.49 -12.92
C HIS A 259 -5.83 -14.72 -13.74
N ASP A 260 -5.19 -14.53 -14.90
CA ASP A 260 -4.62 -15.63 -15.70
C ASP A 260 -3.46 -16.34 -14.97
N TYR A 261 -2.82 -15.63 -14.04
CA TYR A 261 -1.70 -16.11 -13.22
C TYR A 261 -2.12 -16.47 -11.80
N ILE A 262 -3.09 -15.73 -11.26
CA ILE A 262 -3.59 -15.86 -9.90
C ILE A 262 -5.13 -15.82 -9.97
N PRO A 263 -5.82 -16.97 -10.00
CA PRO A 263 -7.28 -17.00 -10.17
C PRO A 263 -8.08 -16.23 -9.10
N THR A 264 -7.48 -16.01 -7.93
CA THR A 264 -8.06 -15.25 -6.82
C THR A 264 -7.54 -13.79 -6.76
N ALA A 265 -6.89 -13.32 -7.82
CA ALA A 265 -6.50 -11.90 -7.93
C ALA A 265 -7.49 -11.12 -8.80
N TYR A 266 -7.74 -9.88 -8.39
CA TYR A 266 -8.73 -9.02 -9.02
C TYR A 266 -8.14 -7.62 -9.28
N PRO A 267 -8.13 -7.13 -10.53
CA PRO A 267 -7.72 -5.77 -10.84
C PRO A 267 -8.73 -4.76 -10.27
N ILE A 268 -8.22 -3.62 -9.83
CA ILE A 268 -9.00 -2.49 -9.34
C ILE A 268 -8.74 -1.30 -10.25
N SER A 269 -9.76 -0.89 -11.00
CA SER A 269 -9.62 0.16 -12.00
C SER A 269 -9.29 1.52 -11.40
N SER A 270 -8.33 2.21 -11.99
CA SER A 270 -7.95 3.59 -11.68
C SER A 270 -8.58 4.61 -12.63
N LEU A 271 -9.40 4.19 -13.57
CA LEU A 271 -10.02 5.10 -14.56
C LEU A 271 -10.78 6.23 -13.85
N GLY A 272 -10.47 7.48 -14.21
CA GLY A 272 -11.06 8.68 -13.62
C GLY A 272 -10.54 9.02 -12.22
N CYS A 273 -9.49 8.36 -11.74
CA CYS A 273 -8.78 8.79 -10.54
C CYS A 273 -7.82 9.93 -10.90
N PRO A 274 -7.99 11.16 -10.36
CA PRO A 274 -7.13 12.27 -10.73
C PRO A 274 -5.66 12.02 -10.33
N GLY A 275 -4.76 12.33 -11.27
CA GLY A 275 -3.31 12.21 -11.10
C GLY A 275 -2.65 13.53 -10.70
N LYS A 276 -1.48 13.44 -10.07
CA LYS A 276 -0.59 14.55 -9.79
C LYS A 276 0.18 14.98 -11.07
N PRO A 277 0.74 16.20 -11.10
CA PRO A 277 1.55 16.67 -12.24
C PRO A 277 2.78 15.80 -12.55
N ASP A 278 3.26 15.01 -11.61
CA ASP A 278 4.36 14.05 -11.79
C ASP A 278 4.00 12.85 -12.68
N LYS A 279 2.72 12.67 -13.01
CA LYS A 279 2.18 11.60 -13.87
C LYS A 279 2.39 10.18 -13.34
N LEU A 280 2.73 10.06 -12.06
CA LEU A 280 2.99 8.78 -11.37
C LEU A 280 2.00 8.53 -10.23
N HIS A 281 1.69 9.59 -9.46
CA HIS A 281 0.95 9.48 -8.23
C HIS A 281 -0.46 10.04 -8.37
N PHE A 282 -1.39 9.48 -7.61
CA PHE A 282 -2.73 10.01 -7.48
C PHE A 282 -2.74 11.28 -6.62
N THR A 283 -3.71 12.17 -6.88
CA THR A 283 -4.07 13.22 -5.91
C THR A 283 -4.74 12.61 -4.67
N ALA A 284 -4.99 13.42 -3.64
CA ALA A 284 -5.76 12.96 -2.48
C ALA A 284 -7.14 12.42 -2.90
N GLU A 285 -7.83 13.11 -3.82
CA GLU A 285 -9.09 12.63 -4.39
C GLU A 285 -8.94 11.30 -5.12
N GLY A 286 -7.86 11.14 -5.92
CA GLY A 286 -7.57 9.87 -6.60
C GLY A 286 -7.41 8.71 -5.62
N TYR A 287 -6.70 8.92 -4.49
CA TYR A 287 -6.56 7.90 -3.45
C TYR A 287 -7.89 7.57 -2.76
N ARG A 288 -8.75 8.55 -2.54
CA ARG A 288 -10.10 8.33 -1.99
C ARG A 288 -10.93 7.45 -2.92
N ILE A 289 -10.93 7.76 -4.23
CA ILE A 289 -11.69 7.01 -5.23
C ILE A 289 -11.18 5.58 -5.32
N ILE A 290 -9.88 5.38 -5.52
CA ILE A 290 -9.34 4.03 -5.69
C ILE A 290 -9.44 3.20 -4.41
N GLY A 291 -9.30 3.81 -3.24
CA GLY A 291 -9.50 3.16 -1.95
C GLY A 291 -10.92 2.61 -1.80
N LYS A 292 -11.94 3.40 -2.17
CA LYS A 292 -13.34 2.96 -2.20
C LYS A 292 -13.54 1.77 -3.14
N ARG A 293 -12.95 1.81 -4.33
CA ARG A 293 -13.06 0.71 -5.31
C ARG A 293 -12.43 -0.59 -4.84
N TYR A 294 -11.30 -0.51 -4.14
CA TYR A 294 -10.74 -1.68 -3.46
C TYR A 294 -11.73 -2.28 -2.47
N ALA A 295 -12.41 -1.43 -1.67
CA ALA A 295 -13.38 -1.90 -0.70
C ALA A 295 -14.64 -2.47 -1.37
N GLU A 296 -15.19 -1.80 -2.36
CA GLU A 296 -16.35 -2.28 -3.13
C GLU A 296 -16.09 -3.68 -3.71
N ARG A 297 -14.90 -3.89 -4.27
CA ARG A 297 -14.53 -5.22 -4.77
C ARG A 297 -14.43 -6.25 -3.65
N MET A 298 -13.82 -5.88 -2.53
CA MET A 298 -13.70 -6.78 -1.38
C MET A 298 -15.08 -7.14 -0.79
N LEU A 299 -15.99 -6.18 -0.65
CA LEU A 299 -17.35 -6.41 -0.18
C LEU A 299 -18.10 -7.39 -1.08
N GLN A 300 -18.00 -7.24 -2.41
CA GLN A 300 -18.57 -8.19 -3.37
C GLN A 300 -18.03 -9.62 -3.15
N LEU A 301 -16.72 -9.77 -2.92
CA LEU A 301 -16.09 -11.07 -2.69
C LEU A 301 -16.53 -11.69 -1.35
N LEU A 302 -16.74 -10.86 -0.35
CA LEU A 302 -17.26 -11.26 0.96
C LEU A 302 -18.79 -11.47 0.96
N LYS A 303 -19.48 -11.15 -0.15
CA LYS A 303 -20.95 -11.25 -0.32
C LYS A 303 -21.75 -10.33 0.61
N TYR A 304 -21.24 -9.11 0.79
CA TYR A 304 -21.94 -8.01 1.44
C TYR A 304 -22.43 -6.98 0.44
#